data_58e4962f01a7fb2aa7777f0822468439
#
_entry.id   58e4962f01a7fb2aa7777f0822468439
#
_cell.length_a   1.000
_cell.length_b   1.000
_cell.length_c   1.000
_cell.angle_alpha   90.00
_cell.angle_beta   90.00
_cell.angle_gamma   90.00
#
_symmetry.space_group_name_H-M   'P 1'
#
loop_
_entity.id
_entity.type
_entity.pdbx_description
1 polymer ?
#
loop_
_entity_poly.entity_id
_entity_poly.type
_entity_poly.pdbx_seq_one_letter_code
_entity_poly.pdbx_strand_id
1 'polypeptide(L)'
;MQSKQSLLNSSPVNVSQTELINLNNLAKTIPLDALNINSLQTGAYVSRFRGRGMEFDESRPYQPGDDPRNIDWRVTARSNSAYTKLFREERERPVFVLTDLRPNMHFATRGCFKSVIASKAAALIAWSAHHRGDRIGGLILGETSYCELKPLLGRKSALRFIHKLVNNNFWIENTPQTSDSFTK
;
A
#
# COMPACT_ATOMS: atom_id res chain seq x y z
N MET A 1 6.85 25.81 9.67
CA MET A 1 7.24 26.33 8.34
C MET A 1 8.46 25.63 7.73
N GLN A 2 9.24 24.85 8.47
CA GLN A 2 10.44 24.15 7.97
C GLN A 2 10.14 22.89 7.12
N SER A 3 8.96 22.29 7.23
CA SER A 3 8.61 21.05 6.50
C SER A 3 8.28 21.23 5.01
N LYS A 4 8.00 22.45 4.55
CA LYS A 4 7.76 22.74 3.12
C LYS A 4 9.06 22.95 2.31
N GLN A 5 10.13 23.36 2.96
CA GLN A 5 11.40 23.64 2.30
C GLN A 5 12.23 22.39 1.97
N SER A 6 12.05 21.29 2.72
CA SER A 6 12.76 20.03 2.46
C SER A 6 12.26 19.27 1.22
N LEU A 7 11.05 19.58 0.75
CA LEU A 7 10.48 18.99 -0.47
C LEU A 7 11.02 19.63 -1.76
N LEU A 8 11.66 20.80 -1.65
CA LEU A 8 12.16 21.59 -2.78
C LEU A 8 13.61 21.25 -3.21
N ASN A 9 14.35 20.51 -2.39
CA ASN A 9 15.72 20.09 -2.70
C ASN A 9 15.79 18.70 -3.36
N SER A 10 14.72 18.25 -4.00
CA SER A 10 14.70 16.99 -4.72
C SER A 10 15.35 17.17 -6.10
N SER A 11 16.22 16.23 -6.46
CA SER A 11 16.74 16.19 -7.83
C SER A 11 15.56 16.06 -8.81
N PRO A 12 15.53 16.86 -9.90
CA PRO A 12 14.47 16.76 -10.89
C PRO A 12 14.56 15.46 -11.72
N VAL A 13 15.70 14.77 -11.67
CA VAL A 13 16.03 13.63 -12.52
C VAL A 13 16.03 12.32 -11.74
N ASN A 14 16.41 12.34 -10.46
CA ASN A 14 16.56 11.15 -9.62
C ASN A 14 15.82 11.31 -8.29
N VAL A 15 15.57 10.19 -7.62
CA VAL A 15 15.06 10.14 -6.24
C VAL A 15 16.12 9.58 -5.30
N SER A 16 16.21 10.17 -4.10
CA SER A 16 17.04 9.63 -3.03
C SER A 16 16.23 8.78 -2.07
N GLN A 17 16.88 7.79 -1.48
CA GLN A 17 16.23 6.95 -0.47
C GLN A 17 15.74 7.76 0.73
N THR A 18 16.54 8.73 1.18
CA THR A 18 16.18 9.62 2.29
C THR A 18 14.93 10.43 2.00
N GLU A 19 14.80 10.95 0.76
CA GLU A 19 13.63 11.69 0.32
C GLU A 19 12.36 10.82 0.39
N LEU A 20 12.40 9.59 -0.13
CA LEU A 20 11.27 8.67 -0.11
C LEU A 20 10.92 8.21 1.30
N ILE A 21 11.91 8.07 2.19
CA ILE A 21 11.67 7.75 3.60
C ILE A 21 10.97 8.91 4.32
N ASN A 22 11.35 10.15 4.04
CA ASN A 22 10.74 11.34 4.66
C ASN A 22 9.26 11.53 4.30
N LEU A 23 8.79 10.93 3.20
CA LEU A 23 7.37 10.92 2.84
C LEU A 23 6.49 10.14 3.84
N ASN A 24 7.08 9.36 4.75
CA ASN A 24 6.37 8.59 5.76
C ASN A 24 5.37 9.43 6.59
N ASN A 25 5.76 10.65 6.98
CA ASN A 25 4.88 11.52 7.77
C ASN A 25 3.70 12.05 6.95
N LEU A 26 3.92 12.34 5.67
CA LEU A 26 2.88 12.79 4.75
C LEU A 26 1.90 11.65 4.45
N ALA A 27 2.39 10.42 4.34
CA ALA A 27 1.57 9.25 4.04
C ALA A 27 0.50 8.94 5.11
N LYS A 28 0.69 9.37 6.36
CA LYS A 28 -0.30 9.22 7.44
C LYS A 28 -1.62 9.94 7.16
N THR A 29 -1.59 10.99 6.35
CA THR A 29 -2.77 11.81 6.04
C THR A 29 -3.50 11.36 4.78
N ILE A 30 -2.98 10.35 4.06
CA ILE A 30 -3.56 9.86 2.81
C ILE A 30 -4.54 8.73 3.10
N PRO A 31 -5.86 8.96 2.92
CA PRO A 31 -6.85 7.92 3.08
C PRO A 31 -6.82 6.98 1.86
N LEU A 32 -6.39 5.73 2.02
CA LEU A 32 -6.55 4.70 0.97
C LEU A 32 -7.97 4.11 0.96
N ASP A 33 -8.83 4.51 1.91
CA ASP A 33 -10.22 4.01 2.03
C ASP A 33 -11.14 4.49 0.92
N ALA A 34 -10.79 5.58 0.25
CA ALA A 34 -11.59 6.14 -0.84
C ALA A 34 -11.77 5.18 -2.03
N LEU A 35 -11.00 4.10 -2.07
CA LEU A 35 -11.16 3.01 -3.03
C LEU A 35 -12.01 1.84 -2.50
N ASN A 36 -12.72 2.02 -1.41
CA ASN A 36 -13.78 1.10 -1.01
C ASN A 36 -14.87 1.15 -2.08
N ILE A 37 -14.64 0.45 -3.16
CA ILE A 37 -15.72 -0.03 -4.01
C ILE A 37 -16.53 -0.93 -3.08
N ASN A 38 -17.67 -0.41 -2.62
CA ASN A 38 -18.70 -1.23 -2.02
C ASN A 38 -19.14 -2.21 -3.09
N SER A 39 -18.42 -3.31 -3.26
CA SER A 39 -18.96 -4.46 -3.94
C SER A 39 -20.09 -4.91 -3.03
N LEU A 40 -21.29 -4.59 -3.44
CA LEU A 40 -22.54 -5.20 -2.97
C LEU A 40 -22.48 -6.70 -3.32
N GLN A 41 -21.54 -7.43 -2.76
CA GLN A 41 -21.66 -8.86 -2.61
C GLN A 41 -22.55 -9.09 -1.39
N THR A 42 -23.85 -8.95 -1.64
CA THR A 42 -24.89 -9.51 -0.82
C THR A 42 -24.73 -11.04 -0.85
N GLY A 43 -23.91 -11.54 0.01
CA GLY A 43 -23.71 -12.96 0.24
C GLY A 43 -23.09 -13.08 1.61
N ALA A 44 -23.94 -13.26 2.64
CA ALA A 44 -23.51 -13.60 3.96
C ALA A 44 -22.82 -14.97 3.94
N TYR A 45 -21.58 -15.02 3.48
CA TYR A 45 -20.72 -16.16 3.74
C TYR A 45 -20.22 -16.01 5.17
N VAL A 46 -21.03 -16.56 6.11
CA VAL A 46 -20.56 -16.82 7.46
C VAL A 46 -19.47 -17.89 7.34
N SER A 47 -18.22 -17.43 7.28
CA SER A 47 -17.07 -18.33 7.29
C SER A 47 -17.09 -19.11 8.59
N ARG A 48 -17.25 -20.45 8.49
CA ARG A 48 -17.16 -21.38 9.64
C ARG A 48 -15.73 -21.57 10.16
N PHE A 49 -14.77 -20.82 9.64
CA PHE A 49 -13.37 -20.96 10.00
C PHE A 49 -13.05 -20.06 11.20
N ARG A 50 -12.75 -20.67 12.34
CA ARG A 50 -12.05 -20.02 13.46
C ARG A 50 -10.60 -19.82 13.03
N GLY A 51 -10.29 -18.66 12.44
CA GLY A 51 -8.93 -18.22 12.10
C GLY A 51 -8.48 -17.07 12.98
N ARG A 52 -7.17 -16.88 13.11
CA ARG A 52 -6.58 -15.67 13.69
C ARG A 52 -7.07 -14.47 12.86
N GLY A 53 -7.63 -13.45 13.52
CA GLY A 53 -8.08 -12.22 12.87
C GLY A 53 -9.58 -12.05 12.74
N MET A 54 -10.37 -12.70 13.61
CA MET A 54 -11.81 -12.41 13.73
C MET A 54 -12.03 -11.41 14.86
N GLU A 55 -12.44 -10.21 14.53
CA GLU A 55 -12.84 -9.18 15.47
C GLU A 55 -14.36 -9.25 15.71
N PHE A 56 -14.77 -9.06 16.96
CA PHE A 56 -16.19 -8.97 17.31
C PHE A 56 -16.77 -7.72 16.64
N ASP A 57 -17.84 -7.89 15.84
CA ASP A 57 -18.51 -6.79 15.16
C ASP A 57 -19.75 -6.35 15.94
N GLU A 58 -20.76 -7.24 16.01
CA GLU A 58 -22.03 -6.95 16.69
C GLU A 58 -22.70 -8.24 17.19
N SER A 59 -23.77 -8.07 18.01
CA SER A 59 -24.65 -9.18 18.39
C SER A 59 -26.01 -8.98 17.71
N ARG A 60 -26.51 -10.02 17.01
CA ARG A 60 -27.84 -10.05 16.41
C ARG A 60 -28.71 -11.13 17.06
N PRO A 61 -30.04 -11.05 16.93
CA PRO A 61 -30.93 -12.13 17.37
C PRO A 61 -30.54 -13.44 16.70
N TYR A 62 -30.54 -14.53 17.52
CA TYR A 62 -30.26 -15.89 17.07
C TYR A 62 -31.31 -16.34 16.04
N GLN A 63 -30.86 -16.96 14.97
CA GLN A 63 -31.71 -17.58 13.95
C GLN A 63 -31.46 -19.09 13.90
N PRO A 64 -32.50 -19.90 13.63
CA PRO A 64 -32.32 -21.33 13.44
C PRO A 64 -31.27 -21.63 12.36
N GLY A 65 -30.22 -22.38 12.73
CA GLY A 65 -29.08 -22.66 11.87
C GLY A 65 -27.78 -21.94 12.27
N ASP A 66 -27.82 -20.96 13.16
CA ASP A 66 -26.63 -20.35 13.75
C ASP A 66 -25.91 -21.34 14.68
N ASP A 67 -24.57 -21.22 14.75
CA ASP A 67 -23.78 -22.05 15.67
C ASP A 67 -24.04 -21.64 17.13
N PRO A 68 -24.59 -22.54 18.00
CA PRO A 68 -24.85 -22.25 19.39
C PRO A 68 -23.62 -21.81 20.20
N ARG A 69 -22.40 -22.12 19.71
CA ARG A 69 -21.13 -21.72 20.35
C ARG A 69 -20.87 -20.24 20.29
N ASN A 70 -21.52 -19.54 19.37
CA ASN A 70 -21.38 -18.10 19.17
C ASN A 70 -22.46 -17.30 19.94
N ILE A 71 -23.29 -17.95 20.77
CA ILE A 71 -24.28 -17.24 21.56
C ILE A 71 -23.58 -16.26 22.52
N ASP A 72 -24.06 -15.02 22.51
CA ASP A 72 -23.65 -13.99 23.46
C ASP A 72 -24.50 -14.13 24.75
N TRP A 73 -24.01 -14.95 25.66
CA TRP A 73 -24.70 -15.18 26.92
C TRP A 73 -24.92 -13.93 27.77
N ARG A 74 -24.04 -12.93 27.62
CA ARG A 74 -24.13 -11.66 28.34
C ARG A 74 -25.29 -10.79 27.85
N VAL A 75 -25.48 -10.72 26.54
CA VAL A 75 -26.61 -10.00 25.92
C VAL A 75 -27.89 -10.79 26.10
N THR A 76 -27.87 -12.08 25.86
CA THR A 76 -29.01 -13.01 26.05
C THR A 76 -29.58 -12.95 27.46
N ALA A 77 -28.73 -12.87 28.50
CA ALA A 77 -29.20 -12.78 29.89
C ALA A 77 -29.91 -11.46 30.23
N ARG A 78 -29.77 -10.42 29.42
CA ARG A 78 -30.42 -9.11 29.60
C ARG A 78 -31.59 -8.88 28.67
N SER A 79 -31.75 -9.72 27.68
CA SER A 79 -32.83 -9.68 26.70
C SER A 79 -33.63 -10.99 26.78
N ASN A 80 -34.91 -10.95 26.48
CA ASN A 80 -35.78 -12.15 26.51
C ASN A 80 -35.56 -13.08 25.30
N SER A 81 -34.53 -12.90 24.52
CA SER A 81 -34.21 -13.65 23.30
C SER A 81 -32.74 -13.97 23.22
N ALA A 82 -32.41 -15.11 22.59
CA ALA A 82 -31.02 -15.50 22.37
C ALA A 82 -30.39 -14.60 21.33
N TYR A 83 -29.13 -14.16 21.59
CA TYR A 83 -28.31 -13.37 20.66
C TYR A 83 -27.06 -14.14 20.28
N THR A 84 -26.67 -14.04 19.02
CA THR A 84 -25.41 -14.60 18.48
C THR A 84 -24.43 -13.50 18.16
N LYS A 85 -23.13 -13.75 18.42
CA LYS A 85 -22.03 -12.85 18.07
C LYS A 85 -21.72 -12.95 16.60
N LEU A 86 -21.70 -11.83 15.91
CA LEU A 86 -21.14 -11.70 14.58
C LEU A 86 -19.67 -11.31 14.69
N PHE A 87 -18.85 -11.97 13.92
CA PHE A 87 -17.43 -11.67 13.82
C PHE A 87 -17.14 -11.19 12.42
N ARG A 88 -16.39 -10.11 12.33
CA ARG A 88 -15.83 -9.61 11.06
C ARG A 88 -14.44 -10.21 10.90
N GLU A 89 -14.18 -10.79 9.75
CA GLU A 89 -12.83 -11.22 9.39
C GLU A 89 -11.99 -10.00 9.07
N GLU A 90 -10.97 -9.70 9.89
CA GLU A 90 -9.98 -8.70 9.59
C GLU A 90 -9.09 -9.24 8.45
N ARG A 91 -9.41 -8.87 7.22
CA ARG A 91 -8.60 -9.23 6.06
C ARG A 91 -7.52 -8.19 5.86
N GLU A 92 -6.29 -8.58 6.13
CA GLU A 92 -5.13 -7.84 5.64
C GLU A 92 -5.22 -7.74 4.11
N ARG A 93 -5.39 -6.53 3.59
CA ARG A 93 -5.49 -6.31 2.14
C ARG A 93 -4.09 -6.22 1.54
N PRO A 94 -3.73 -7.07 0.58
CA PRO A 94 -2.47 -6.89 -0.14
C PRO A 94 -2.58 -5.68 -1.05
N VAL A 95 -1.78 -4.65 -0.78
CA VAL A 95 -1.60 -3.50 -1.68
C VAL A 95 -0.46 -3.85 -2.62
N PHE A 96 -0.76 -3.92 -3.92
CA PHE A 96 0.20 -4.22 -4.95
C PHE A 96 0.42 -2.99 -5.82
N VAL A 97 1.64 -2.46 -5.86
CA VAL A 97 2.00 -1.24 -6.58
C VAL A 97 2.79 -1.59 -7.85
N LEU A 98 2.21 -1.26 -9.00
CA LEU A 98 2.92 -1.32 -10.27
C LEU A 98 3.58 0.05 -10.53
N THR A 99 4.90 0.07 -10.65
CA THR A 99 5.66 1.30 -10.94
C THR A 99 6.41 1.13 -12.25
N ASP A 100 6.10 2.00 -13.20
CA ASP A 100 6.78 2.03 -14.50
C ASP A 100 7.95 3.03 -14.43
N LEU A 101 9.16 2.53 -14.65
CA LEU A 101 10.40 3.32 -14.72
C LEU A 101 11.11 3.14 -16.06
N ARG A 102 10.40 2.75 -17.11
CA ARG A 102 10.95 2.64 -18.46
C ARG A 102 11.37 4.02 -19.00
N PRO A 103 12.21 4.09 -20.06
CA PRO A 103 12.72 5.35 -20.63
C PRO A 103 11.66 6.39 -20.95
N ASN A 104 10.46 5.98 -21.34
CA ASN A 104 9.32 6.87 -21.60
C ASN A 104 8.88 7.69 -20.37
N MET A 105 9.26 7.24 -19.17
CA MET A 105 9.00 7.92 -17.91
C MET A 105 10.09 8.93 -17.53
N HIS A 106 11.22 8.92 -18.22
CA HIS A 106 12.34 9.87 -18.04
C HIS A 106 12.15 11.13 -18.90
N PHE A 107 10.95 11.68 -18.82
CA PHE A 107 10.56 12.87 -19.55
C PHE A 107 9.84 13.87 -18.64
N ALA A 108 10.13 15.15 -18.84
CA ALA A 108 9.44 16.26 -18.18
C ALA A 108 9.26 17.43 -19.13
N THR A 109 8.10 18.05 -19.11
CA THR A 109 7.88 19.35 -19.76
C THR A 109 8.29 20.49 -18.83
N ARG A 110 8.06 20.31 -17.51
CA ARG A 110 8.41 21.24 -16.44
C ARG A 110 8.61 20.46 -15.13
N GLY A 111 9.51 20.95 -14.27
CA GLY A 111 9.73 20.43 -12.93
C GLY A 111 10.62 19.18 -12.91
N CYS A 112 10.05 18.00 -12.71
CA CYS A 112 10.80 16.75 -12.56
C CYS A 112 10.26 15.65 -13.48
N PHE A 113 11.07 14.62 -13.72
CA PHE A 113 10.68 13.47 -14.54
C PHE A 113 9.44 12.77 -14.00
N LYS A 114 8.67 12.17 -14.91
CA LYS A 114 7.50 11.34 -14.55
C LYS A 114 7.91 10.18 -13.65
N SER A 115 9.08 9.56 -13.90
CA SER A 115 9.66 8.50 -13.07
C SER A 115 9.88 8.94 -11.61
N VAL A 116 10.31 10.19 -11.39
CA VAL A 116 10.48 10.78 -10.06
C VAL A 116 9.12 10.90 -9.36
N ILE A 117 8.11 11.41 -10.05
CA ILE A 117 6.75 11.53 -9.50
C ILE A 117 6.16 10.15 -9.21
N ALA A 118 6.30 9.19 -10.14
CA ALA A 118 5.84 7.83 -9.97
C ALA A 118 6.49 7.16 -8.75
N SER A 119 7.80 7.32 -8.57
CA SER A 119 8.50 6.78 -7.40
C SER A 119 8.05 7.40 -6.08
N LYS A 120 7.81 8.72 -6.05
CA LYS A 120 7.27 9.40 -4.86
C LYS A 120 5.85 8.94 -4.54
N ALA A 121 4.99 8.82 -5.54
CA ALA A 121 3.62 8.32 -5.39
C ALA A 121 3.63 6.86 -4.89
N ALA A 122 4.46 6.00 -5.47
CA ALA A 122 4.61 4.61 -5.04
C ALA A 122 5.09 4.50 -3.59
N ALA A 123 6.05 5.34 -3.17
CA ALA A 123 6.52 5.39 -1.78
C ALA A 123 5.44 5.87 -0.81
N LEU A 124 4.63 6.87 -1.20
CA LEU A 124 3.50 7.36 -0.40
C LEU A 124 2.46 6.25 -0.19
N ILE A 125 2.10 5.51 -1.24
CA ILE A 125 1.18 4.37 -1.15
C ILE A 125 1.76 3.28 -0.25
N ALA A 126 3.06 2.96 -0.39
CA ALA A 126 3.73 1.97 0.43
C ALA A 126 3.72 2.34 1.93
N TRP A 127 3.98 3.61 2.27
CA TRP A 127 3.90 4.10 3.64
C TRP A 127 2.46 4.14 4.17
N SER A 128 1.49 4.57 3.35
CA SER A 128 0.09 4.58 3.75
C SER A 128 -0.42 3.17 4.02
N ALA A 129 -0.10 2.18 3.17
CA ALA A 129 -0.40 0.77 3.40
C ALA A 129 0.23 0.26 4.71
N HIS A 130 1.50 0.62 4.97
CA HIS A 130 2.17 0.27 6.23
C HIS A 130 1.43 0.83 7.46
N HIS A 131 0.99 2.10 7.43
CA HIS A 131 0.27 2.72 8.55
C HIS A 131 -1.08 2.07 8.84
N ARG A 132 -1.68 1.45 7.85
CA ARG A 132 -2.96 0.75 7.96
C ARG A 132 -2.83 -0.72 8.37
N GLY A 133 -1.61 -1.23 8.45
CA GLY A 133 -1.38 -2.65 8.71
C GLY A 133 -1.60 -3.55 7.49
N ASP A 134 -1.64 -2.97 6.28
CA ASP A 134 -1.80 -3.73 5.03
C ASP A 134 -0.47 -4.35 4.57
N ARG A 135 -0.55 -5.42 3.78
CA ARG A 135 0.62 -6.01 3.14
C ARG A 135 0.99 -5.21 1.91
N ILE A 136 2.28 -4.86 1.77
CA ILE A 136 2.81 -4.15 0.62
C ILE A 136 3.68 -5.04 -0.24
N GLY A 137 3.37 -5.08 -1.52
CA GLY A 137 4.15 -5.70 -2.58
C GLY A 137 4.12 -4.84 -3.83
N GLY A 138 4.81 -5.25 -4.89
CA GLY A 138 4.75 -4.52 -6.13
C GLY A 138 5.63 -5.08 -7.23
N LEU A 139 5.48 -4.46 -8.39
CA LEU A 139 6.26 -4.72 -9.59
C LEU A 139 6.85 -3.41 -10.08
N ILE A 140 8.16 -3.37 -10.21
CA ILE A 140 8.89 -2.23 -10.77
C ILE A 140 9.35 -2.63 -12.16
N LEU A 141 8.87 -1.92 -13.17
CA LEU A 141 9.20 -2.17 -14.57
C LEU A 141 10.35 -1.28 -15.02
N GLY A 142 11.38 -1.88 -15.56
CA GLY A 142 12.44 -1.21 -16.32
C GLY A 142 12.34 -1.53 -17.82
N GLU A 143 13.33 -1.13 -18.59
CA GLU A 143 13.35 -1.36 -20.03
C GLU A 143 13.57 -2.85 -20.37
N THR A 144 14.59 -3.45 -19.80
CA THR A 144 15.02 -4.82 -20.08
C THR A 144 14.75 -5.79 -18.96
N SER A 145 14.39 -5.30 -17.76
CA SER A 145 14.20 -6.10 -16.58
C SER A 145 13.05 -5.59 -15.72
N TYR A 146 12.57 -6.44 -14.84
CA TYR A 146 11.58 -6.07 -13.84
C TYR A 146 11.98 -6.60 -12.47
N CYS A 147 11.48 -5.97 -11.42
CA CYS A 147 11.68 -6.40 -10.04
C CYS A 147 10.34 -6.65 -9.37
N GLU A 148 10.05 -7.91 -9.05
CA GLU A 148 8.87 -8.31 -8.31
C GLU A 148 9.16 -8.35 -6.80
N LEU A 149 8.22 -7.83 -6.03
CA LEU A 149 8.23 -7.80 -4.58
C LEU A 149 6.95 -8.44 -4.05
N LYS A 150 7.06 -9.63 -3.47
CA LYS A 150 5.92 -10.31 -2.85
C LYS A 150 5.36 -9.48 -1.70
N PRO A 151 4.01 -9.41 -1.56
CA PRO A 151 3.37 -8.66 -0.49
C PRO A 151 3.76 -9.17 0.90
N LEU A 152 4.35 -8.31 1.71
CA LEU A 152 4.76 -8.58 3.08
C LEU A 152 4.25 -7.48 4.01
N LEU A 153 4.01 -7.85 5.27
CA LEU A 153 3.55 -6.96 6.31
C LEU A 153 4.70 -6.17 6.93
N GLY A 154 4.39 -4.95 7.39
CA GLY A 154 5.22 -4.17 8.28
C GLY A 154 6.21 -3.22 7.61
N ARG A 155 6.85 -2.39 8.45
CA ARG A 155 7.77 -1.33 8.02
C ARG A 155 8.91 -1.81 7.13
N LYS A 156 9.43 -3.01 7.40
CA LYS A 156 10.53 -3.60 6.61
C LYS A 156 10.13 -3.80 5.15
N SER A 157 8.85 -4.11 4.88
CA SER A 157 8.35 -4.30 3.52
C SER A 157 8.30 -2.98 2.76
N ALA A 158 7.80 -1.90 3.38
CA ALA A 158 7.80 -0.57 2.77
C ALA A 158 9.23 -0.08 2.48
N LEU A 159 10.16 -0.25 3.44
CA LEU A 159 11.57 0.09 3.24
C LEU A 159 12.23 -0.72 2.14
N ARG A 160 11.94 -2.03 2.05
CA ARG A 160 12.43 -2.90 0.98
C ARG A 160 11.93 -2.43 -0.39
N PHE A 161 10.66 -2.04 -0.48
CA PHE A 161 10.08 -1.52 -1.71
C PHE A 161 10.76 -0.20 -2.12
N ILE A 162 10.93 0.74 -1.19
CA ILE A 162 11.62 2.02 -1.41
C ILE A 162 13.08 1.79 -1.84
N HIS A 163 13.80 0.89 -1.17
CA HIS A 163 15.17 0.54 -1.54
C HIS A 163 15.26 0.02 -2.97
N LYS A 164 14.30 -0.79 -3.40
CA LYS A 164 14.25 -1.31 -4.77
C LYS A 164 13.89 -0.23 -5.80
N LEU A 165 13.06 0.75 -5.44
CA LEU A 165 12.77 1.89 -6.29
C LEU A 165 14.02 2.74 -6.58
N VAL A 166 14.90 2.93 -5.57
CA VAL A 166 16.08 3.78 -5.69
C VAL A 166 17.28 3.05 -6.32
N ASN A 167 17.52 1.79 -5.90
CA ASN A 167 18.72 1.05 -6.27
C ASN A 167 18.53 0.17 -7.51
N ASN A 168 17.59 0.49 -8.35
CA ASN A 168 17.43 -0.20 -9.62
C ASN A 168 18.32 0.43 -10.68
N ASN A 169 18.95 -0.40 -11.51
CA ASN A 169 19.78 0.01 -12.63
C ASN A 169 19.03 0.89 -13.64
N PHE A 170 17.70 0.97 -13.57
CA PHE A 170 16.86 1.81 -14.41
C PHE A 170 17.22 3.30 -14.39
N TRP A 171 17.82 3.78 -13.28
CA TRP A 171 18.29 5.16 -13.16
C TRP A 171 19.66 5.38 -13.82
N ILE A 172 20.47 4.31 -13.96
CA ILE A 172 21.86 4.37 -14.41
C ILE A 172 21.93 4.23 -15.94
N GLU A 173 21.10 3.38 -16.54
CA GLU A 173 21.09 3.10 -17.97
C GLU A 173 20.63 4.29 -18.82
N ASN A 174 19.98 5.28 -18.23
CA ASN A 174 19.45 6.46 -18.91
C ASN A 174 20.20 7.76 -18.62
N THR A 175 21.40 7.71 -18.08
CA THR A 175 22.29 8.86 -18.11
C THR A 175 22.77 8.97 -19.56
N PRO A 176 22.42 10.04 -20.34
CA PRO A 176 22.95 10.19 -21.67
C PRO A 176 24.46 10.21 -21.52
N GLN A 177 25.15 9.24 -22.11
CA GLN A 177 26.58 9.34 -22.30
C GLN A 177 26.76 10.54 -23.22
N THR A 178 27.17 11.66 -22.65
CA THR A 178 27.75 12.74 -23.41
C THR A 178 28.98 12.16 -24.09
N SER A 179 28.77 11.64 -25.30
CA SER A 179 29.87 11.40 -26.21
C SER A 179 30.40 12.77 -26.61
N ASP A 180 31.29 13.33 -25.76
CA ASP A 180 32.21 14.38 -26.18
C ASP A 180 33.15 13.80 -27.24
N SER A 181 32.72 13.82 -28.48
CA SER A 181 33.58 13.66 -29.62
C SER A 181 33.19 14.66 -30.71
N PHE A 182 33.24 15.94 -30.36
CA PHE A 182 33.53 16.95 -31.34
C PHE A 182 35.06 17.08 -31.41
N THR A 183 35.68 16.25 -32.22
CA THR A 183 37.03 16.51 -32.68
C THR A 183 36.99 16.67 -34.19
N LYS A 184 37.16 17.98 -34.61
CA LYS A 184 37.59 18.49 -35.90
C LYS A 184 36.78 18.13 -37.14
#